data_17054527a156df21a0a3cd03940fdffb
#
_entry.id   17054527a156df21a0a3cd03940fdffb
#
_cell.length_a   1.000
_cell.length_b   1.000
_cell.length_c   1.000
_cell.angle_alpha   90.00
_cell.angle_beta   90.00
_cell.angle_gamma   90.00
#
_symmetry.space_group_name_H-M   'P 1'
#
loop_
_entity.id
_entity.type
_entity.pdbx_description
1 polymer ?
#
loop_
_entity_poly.entity_id
_entity_poly.type
_entity_poly.pdbx_seq_one_letter_code
_entity_poly.pdbx_strand_id
1 'polypeptide(L)'
;MVEFMNYVVLDLEWNQAMSAKSSVYNRLPIHLRGEIIQIGAVKLKEDMSPGEEFQIDVKPVYFRKMHYKVKKLTGIDSDRLKDAVGFKEAMAQFRAWCGDGCTFLTWGYDDKGIMEQNIIIHDLDWDWIADWINLQLIYNIQTDGDRNQKALHTAMEHFGIEQTRVAHDALGDAYNTGLVCSHLDMVTGLAQYEEAMHQLSLRPKKNADGSQDEGPAPLEHTAFSGYNDRKDIFADTSVAQVMCPNCGKLLKCGRWVNQGDRRYMSLYSCEEHGKFLVRLKFRKAEDETWVANRIIYEADSEMEAYYKAKSTQRRRHRGGRSGKRRTAAEK
;
A
#
# COMPACT_ATOMS: atom_id res chain seq x y z
N MET A 1 -23.21 -23.15 -14.75
CA MET A 1 -23.44 -21.71 -14.90
C MET A 1 -22.17 -21.05 -14.38
N VAL A 2 -21.47 -20.32 -15.22
CA VAL A 2 -20.36 -19.47 -14.74
C VAL A 2 -21.04 -18.38 -13.92
N GLU A 3 -20.76 -18.35 -12.62
CA GLU A 3 -21.26 -17.30 -11.74
C GLU A 3 -20.67 -15.98 -12.22
N PHE A 4 -21.54 -15.08 -12.67
CA PHE A 4 -21.09 -13.78 -13.20
C PHE A 4 -20.49 -12.98 -12.04
N MET A 5 -19.19 -12.75 -12.06
CA MET A 5 -18.52 -12.00 -11.01
C MET A 5 -18.96 -10.53 -11.09
N ASN A 6 -19.39 -9.97 -9.97
CA ASN A 6 -19.83 -8.57 -9.86
C ASN A 6 -18.58 -7.66 -9.80
N TYR A 7 -18.09 -7.22 -10.96
CA TYR A 7 -16.97 -6.29 -11.06
C TYR A 7 -17.43 -4.85 -10.95
N VAL A 8 -16.78 -4.11 -10.07
CA VAL A 8 -17.00 -2.67 -9.86
C VAL A 8 -15.68 -1.94 -10.04
N VAL A 9 -15.58 -1.12 -11.07
CA VAL A 9 -14.46 -0.19 -11.23
C VAL A 9 -14.66 0.98 -10.27
N LEU A 10 -13.65 1.28 -9.47
CA LEU A 10 -13.69 2.28 -8.41
C LEU A 10 -12.53 3.25 -8.55
N ASP A 11 -12.80 4.51 -8.36
CA ASP A 11 -11.81 5.58 -8.16
C ASP A 11 -12.24 6.47 -7.00
N LEU A 12 -11.28 7.02 -6.29
CA LEU A 12 -11.48 7.84 -5.11
C LEU A 12 -10.75 9.17 -5.24
N GLU A 13 -11.42 10.24 -4.83
CA GLU A 13 -10.73 11.49 -4.53
C GLU A 13 -10.63 11.68 -3.02
N TRP A 14 -9.48 12.14 -2.54
CA TRP A 14 -9.25 12.33 -1.11
C TRP A 14 -8.52 13.62 -0.78
N ASN A 15 -8.91 14.21 0.33
CA ASN A 15 -8.22 15.35 0.91
C ASN A 15 -7.09 14.87 1.83
N GLN A 16 -6.09 15.70 2.03
CA GLN A 16 -4.94 15.41 2.89
C GLN A 16 -4.68 16.54 3.89
N ALA A 17 -3.89 16.23 4.91
CA ALA A 17 -3.52 17.24 5.90
C ALA A 17 -2.71 18.38 5.27
N MET A 18 -2.96 19.62 5.76
CA MET A 18 -2.20 20.80 5.32
C MET A 18 -0.71 20.72 5.70
N SER A 19 -0.36 19.88 6.65
CA SER A 19 1.01 19.70 7.15
C SER A 19 1.20 18.31 7.72
N ALA A 20 2.40 17.73 7.54
CA ALA A 20 2.80 16.47 8.18
C ALA A 20 2.81 16.56 9.74
N LYS A 21 2.75 17.75 10.31
CA LYS A 21 2.65 18.01 11.77
C LYS A 21 1.21 18.27 12.22
N SER A 22 0.20 17.90 11.43
CA SER A 22 -1.19 18.10 11.80
C SER A 22 -1.53 17.41 13.12
N SER A 23 -2.20 18.12 14.03
CA SER A 23 -2.67 17.56 15.30
C SER A 23 -3.73 16.46 15.12
N VAL A 24 -4.30 16.34 13.95
CA VAL A 24 -5.24 15.25 13.58
C VAL A 24 -4.57 13.89 13.78
N TYR A 25 -3.31 13.74 13.40
CA TYR A 25 -2.58 12.48 13.53
C TYR A 25 -2.44 11.96 14.98
N ASN A 26 -2.49 12.87 15.96
CA ASN A 26 -2.41 12.49 17.37
C ASN A 26 -3.75 11.97 17.93
N ARG A 27 -4.84 12.13 17.18
CA ARG A 27 -6.21 11.79 17.60
C ARG A 27 -6.74 10.54 16.91
N LEU A 28 -6.04 10.07 15.88
CA LEU A 28 -6.44 8.90 15.09
C LEU A 28 -5.66 7.66 15.52
N PRO A 29 -6.26 6.48 15.47
CA PRO A 29 -5.60 5.22 15.80
C PRO A 29 -4.52 4.84 14.78
N ILE A 30 -4.61 5.39 13.58
CA ILE A 30 -3.68 5.17 12.47
C ILE A 30 -3.22 6.48 11.86
N HIS A 31 -2.13 6.43 11.08
CA HIS A 31 -1.72 7.56 10.26
C HIS A 31 -2.57 7.65 8.99
N LEU A 32 -3.57 8.53 9.00
CA LEU A 32 -4.46 8.75 7.87
C LEU A 32 -3.72 9.49 6.74
N ARG A 33 -3.51 8.82 5.61
CA ARG A 33 -2.87 9.41 4.43
C ARG A 33 -3.81 10.39 3.71
N GLY A 34 -5.08 10.03 3.61
CA GLY A 34 -6.11 10.80 2.95
C GLY A 34 -7.48 10.52 3.51
N GLU A 35 -8.32 11.54 3.58
CA GLU A 35 -9.74 11.43 3.94
C GLU A 35 -10.56 11.53 2.66
N ILE A 36 -11.36 10.51 2.36
CA ILE A 36 -12.16 10.43 1.13
C ILE A 36 -13.14 11.59 1.08
N ILE A 37 -13.19 12.25 -0.06
CA ILE A 37 -14.09 13.37 -0.37
C ILE A 37 -15.02 13.09 -1.55
N GLN A 38 -14.73 12.08 -2.37
CA GLN A 38 -15.60 11.63 -3.44
C GLN A 38 -15.35 10.14 -3.70
N ILE A 39 -16.42 9.41 -3.98
CA ILE A 39 -16.39 8.02 -4.46
C ILE A 39 -17.04 8.02 -5.83
N GLY A 40 -16.33 7.52 -6.84
CA GLY A 40 -16.83 7.30 -8.17
C GLY A 40 -16.70 5.83 -8.55
N ALA A 41 -17.74 5.23 -9.10
CA ALA A 41 -17.70 3.82 -9.46
C ALA A 41 -18.58 3.49 -10.65
N VAL A 42 -18.22 2.41 -11.33
CA VAL A 42 -18.94 1.91 -12.50
C VAL A 42 -19.01 0.38 -12.41
N LYS A 43 -20.21 -0.20 -12.48
CA LYS A 43 -20.37 -1.65 -12.66
C LYS A 43 -20.00 -2.03 -14.08
N LEU A 44 -19.28 -3.13 -14.25
CA LEU A 44 -19.01 -3.68 -15.57
C LEU A 44 -20.13 -4.61 -16.01
N LYS A 45 -20.46 -4.57 -17.31
CA LYS A 45 -21.36 -5.50 -17.96
C LYS A 45 -20.65 -6.82 -18.26
N GLU A 46 -21.38 -7.80 -18.78
CA GLU A 46 -20.84 -9.12 -19.18
C GLU A 46 -19.69 -9.03 -20.20
N ASP A 47 -19.75 -8.04 -21.08
CA ASP A 47 -18.71 -7.75 -22.07
C ASP A 47 -17.56 -6.89 -21.52
N MET A 48 -17.50 -6.70 -20.20
CA MET A 48 -16.53 -5.87 -19.49
C MET A 48 -16.60 -4.38 -19.85
N SER A 49 -17.61 -3.93 -20.57
CA SER A 49 -17.85 -2.51 -20.83
C SER A 49 -18.48 -1.80 -19.63
N PRO A 50 -18.26 -0.47 -19.48
CA PRO A 50 -18.91 0.32 -18.42
C PRO A 50 -20.45 0.24 -18.48
N GLY A 51 -21.06 0.05 -17.32
CA GLY A 51 -22.51 -0.05 -17.13
C GLY A 51 -23.07 1.02 -16.20
N GLU A 52 -23.72 0.59 -15.12
CA GLU A 52 -24.31 1.48 -14.12
C GLU A 52 -23.25 2.32 -13.43
N GLU A 53 -23.56 3.58 -13.19
CA GLU A 53 -22.65 4.56 -12.59
C GLU A 53 -23.09 4.93 -11.18
N PHE A 54 -22.12 5.20 -10.31
CA PHE A 54 -22.34 5.73 -8.97
C PHE A 54 -21.35 6.86 -8.69
N GLN A 55 -21.83 7.95 -8.11
CA GLN A 55 -20.99 9.02 -7.62
C GLN A 55 -21.57 9.61 -6.34
N ILE A 56 -20.74 9.87 -5.36
CA ILE A 56 -21.15 10.52 -4.13
C ILE A 56 -20.01 11.39 -3.57
N ASP A 57 -20.35 12.63 -3.24
CA ASP A 57 -19.46 13.51 -2.51
C ASP A 57 -19.50 13.20 -1.01
N VAL A 58 -18.35 13.23 -0.35
CA VAL A 58 -18.19 12.89 1.07
C VAL A 58 -17.66 14.07 1.85
N LYS A 59 -18.35 14.42 2.92
CA LYS A 59 -17.94 15.52 3.81
C LYS A 59 -16.79 15.08 4.72
N PRO A 60 -15.60 15.72 4.63
CA PRO A 60 -14.48 15.36 5.49
C PRO A 60 -14.71 15.84 6.93
N VAL A 61 -14.34 15.00 7.89
CA VAL A 61 -14.46 15.25 9.33
C VAL A 61 -13.12 15.63 9.96
N TYR A 62 -12.06 15.05 9.47
CA TYR A 62 -10.69 15.22 10.02
C TYR A 62 -9.91 16.30 9.29
N PHE A 63 -9.83 16.25 7.96
CA PHE A 63 -9.16 17.24 7.12
C PHE A 63 -10.16 18.22 6.52
N ARG A 64 -10.86 18.96 7.39
CA ARG A 64 -11.94 19.88 7.00
C ARG A 64 -11.52 21.00 6.06
N LYS A 65 -10.26 21.43 6.15
CA LYS A 65 -9.70 22.44 5.24
C LYS A 65 -9.15 21.73 4.01
N MET A 66 -9.65 22.08 2.84
CA MET A 66 -9.18 21.51 1.58
C MET A 66 -7.72 21.87 1.33
N HIS A 67 -6.91 20.86 1.07
CA HIS A 67 -5.53 21.07 0.67
C HIS A 67 -5.48 21.69 -0.72
N TYR A 68 -4.67 22.75 -0.89
CA TYR A 68 -4.67 23.56 -2.12
C TYR A 68 -4.36 22.75 -3.40
N LYS A 69 -3.50 21.73 -3.31
CA LYS A 69 -3.19 20.84 -4.44
C LYS A 69 -4.39 19.98 -4.81
N VAL A 70 -5.11 19.44 -3.82
CA VAL A 70 -6.31 18.63 -4.05
C VAL A 70 -7.38 19.50 -4.72
N LYS A 71 -7.69 20.67 -4.14
CA LYS A 71 -8.64 21.60 -4.76
C LYS A 71 -8.26 21.98 -6.21
N LYS A 72 -6.96 22.20 -6.48
CA LYS A 72 -6.50 22.53 -7.83
C LYS A 72 -6.65 21.34 -8.80
N LEU A 73 -6.45 20.12 -8.32
CA LEU A 73 -6.46 18.90 -9.13
C LEU A 73 -7.89 18.46 -9.45
N THR A 74 -8.72 18.34 -8.41
CA THR A 74 -10.08 17.77 -8.49
C THR A 74 -11.17 18.82 -8.77
N GLY A 75 -10.88 20.10 -8.55
CA GLY A 75 -11.88 21.16 -8.55
C GLY A 75 -12.84 21.13 -7.34
N ILE A 76 -12.73 20.12 -6.47
CA ILE A 76 -13.58 19.99 -5.28
C ILE A 76 -13.11 20.97 -4.21
N ASP A 77 -14.05 21.74 -3.66
CA ASP A 77 -13.75 22.67 -2.58
C ASP A 77 -14.68 22.47 -1.36
N SER A 78 -14.42 23.24 -0.33
CA SER A 78 -15.18 23.12 0.93
C SER A 78 -16.64 23.53 0.78
N ASP A 79 -16.96 24.40 -0.17
CA ASP A 79 -18.35 24.83 -0.40
C ASP A 79 -19.16 23.71 -1.05
N ARG A 80 -18.58 23.01 -2.03
CA ARG A 80 -19.20 21.83 -2.65
C ARG A 80 -19.48 20.73 -1.61
N LEU A 81 -18.55 20.52 -0.67
CA LEU A 81 -18.68 19.46 0.35
C LEU A 81 -19.48 19.85 1.58
N LYS A 82 -19.99 21.11 1.64
CA LYS A 82 -20.70 21.60 2.82
C LYS A 82 -21.94 20.79 3.17
N ASP A 83 -22.70 20.43 2.15
CA ASP A 83 -23.97 19.71 2.28
C ASP A 83 -23.83 18.22 1.88
N ALA A 84 -22.58 17.76 1.63
CA ALA A 84 -22.30 16.37 1.35
C ALA A 84 -22.54 15.47 2.58
N VAL A 85 -22.85 14.20 2.34
CA VAL A 85 -23.09 13.22 3.40
C VAL A 85 -21.79 12.83 4.11
N GLY A 86 -21.89 12.30 5.32
CA GLY A 86 -20.74 11.77 6.02
C GLY A 86 -20.28 10.42 5.46
N PHE A 87 -19.04 10.03 5.74
CA PHE A 87 -18.45 8.80 5.17
C PHE A 87 -19.27 7.54 5.46
N LYS A 88 -19.81 7.37 6.68
CA LYS A 88 -20.64 6.21 7.02
C LYS A 88 -21.88 6.10 6.15
N GLU A 89 -22.54 7.21 5.91
CA GLU A 89 -23.72 7.26 5.06
C GLU A 89 -23.37 7.02 3.58
N ALA A 90 -22.29 7.64 3.11
CA ALA A 90 -21.79 7.41 1.74
C ALA A 90 -21.47 5.92 1.52
N MET A 91 -20.79 5.27 2.47
CA MET A 91 -20.49 3.84 2.39
C MET A 91 -21.73 2.96 2.45
N ALA A 92 -22.75 3.33 3.23
CA ALA A 92 -24.02 2.59 3.24
C ALA A 92 -24.74 2.66 1.88
N GLN A 93 -24.78 3.85 1.26
CA GLN A 93 -25.35 4.02 -0.09
C GLN A 93 -24.51 3.28 -1.15
N PHE A 94 -23.18 3.36 -1.06
CA PHE A 94 -22.27 2.69 -1.98
C PHE A 94 -22.40 1.16 -1.89
N ARG A 95 -22.42 0.60 -0.68
CA ARG A 95 -22.65 -0.84 -0.46
C ARG A 95 -23.99 -1.28 -1.03
N ALA A 96 -25.06 -0.53 -0.76
CA ALA A 96 -26.41 -0.83 -1.30
C ALA A 96 -26.44 -0.86 -2.83
N TRP A 97 -25.68 0.05 -3.47
CA TRP A 97 -25.54 0.07 -4.92
C TRP A 97 -24.64 -1.07 -5.43
N CYS A 98 -23.51 -1.36 -4.80
CA CYS A 98 -22.62 -2.45 -5.20
C CYS A 98 -23.30 -3.82 -5.13
N GLY A 99 -24.05 -4.08 -4.07
CA GLY A 99 -24.45 -5.42 -3.64
C GLY A 99 -23.30 -6.15 -2.92
N ASP A 100 -23.60 -7.34 -2.41
CA ASP A 100 -22.60 -8.17 -1.73
C ASP A 100 -21.74 -8.96 -2.74
N GLY A 101 -20.51 -9.30 -2.33
CA GLY A 101 -19.62 -10.15 -3.12
C GLY A 101 -19.04 -9.47 -4.36
N CYS A 102 -18.95 -8.13 -4.39
CA CYS A 102 -18.33 -7.42 -5.49
C CYS A 102 -16.79 -7.51 -5.44
N THR A 103 -16.17 -7.54 -6.61
CA THR A 103 -14.72 -7.41 -6.79
C THR A 103 -14.42 -6.02 -7.31
N PHE A 104 -13.62 -5.26 -6.57
CA PHE A 104 -13.21 -3.93 -7.00
C PHE A 104 -12.01 -3.98 -7.94
N LEU A 105 -12.08 -3.16 -9.00
CA LEU A 105 -10.99 -2.89 -9.93
C LEU A 105 -10.59 -1.43 -9.80
N THR A 106 -9.31 -1.16 -9.56
CA THR A 106 -8.78 0.22 -9.48
C THR A 106 -7.57 0.41 -10.38
N TRP A 107 -7.32 1.65 -10.79
CA TRP A 107 -6.12 2.01 -11.53
C TRP A 107 -4.97 2.29 -10.57
N GLY A 108 -4.30 1.25 -10.10
CA GLY A 108 -3.22 1.33 -9.11
C GLY A 108 -3.61 0.79 -7.73
N TYR A 109 -2.78 1.11 -6.74
CA TYR A 109 -2.93 0.55 -5.37
C TYR A 109 -3.39 1.57 -4.34
N ASP A 110 -3.39 2.87 -4.67
CA ASP A 110 -3.60 3.90 -3.67
C ASP A 110 -5.03 3.91 -3.14
N ASP A 111 -6.02 3.69 -4.00
CA ASP A 111 -7.44 3.67 -3.65
C ASP A 111 -7.77 2.64 -2.58
N LYS A 112 -7.25 1.40 -2.73
CA LYS A 112 -7.41 0.35 -1.73
C LYS A 112 -6.91 0.81 -0.37
N GLY A 113 -5.68 1.32 -0.32
CA GLY A 113 -5.07 1.76 0.94
C GLY A 113 -5.76 2.98 1.56
N ILE A 114 -6.32 3.88 0.76
CA ILE A 114 -7.11 5.02 1.23
C ILE A 114 -8.47 4.54 1.76
N MET A 115 -9.16 3.66 1.05
CA MET A 115 -10.45 3.10 1.48
C MET A 115 -10.29 2.35 2.82
N GLU A 116 -9.30 1.46 2.94
CA GLU A 116 -8.98 0.72 4.17
C GLU A 116 -8.79 1.66 5.36
N GLN A 117 -8.01 2.73 5.20
CA GLN A 117 -7.79 3.69 6.26
C GLN A 117 -9.06 4.42 6.69
N ASN A 118 -9.92 4.80 5.72
CA ASN A 118 -11.17 5.48 6.02
C ASN A 118 -12.19 4.54 6.69
N ILE A 119 -12.26 3.28 6.28
CA ILE A 119 -13.08 2.25 6.94
C ILE A 119 -12.65 2.07 8.40
N ILE A 120 -11.33 1.93 8.66
CA ILE A 120 -10.79 1.76 10.02
C ILE A 120 -11.10 2.94 10.94
N ILE A 121 -10.90 4.18 10.47
CA ILE A 121 -11.12 5.37 11.33
C ILE A 121 -12.60 5.65 11.59
N HIS A 122 -13.47 5.10 10.76
CA HIS A 122 -14.92 5.22 10.92
C HIS A 122 -15.57 3.98 11.53
N ASP A 123 -14.77 2.97 11.91
CA ASP A 123 -15.25 1.73 12.52
C ASP A 123 -16.38 1.10 11.68
N LEU A 124 -16.07 0.83 10.41
CA LEU A 124 -16.94 0.15 9.46
C LEU A 124 -16.39 -1.23 9.11
N ASP A 125 -17.29 -2.08 8.69
CA ASP A 125 -17.04 -3.41 8.19
C ASP A 125 -16.95 -3.41 6.65
N TRP A 126 -16.14 -4.30 6.07
CA TRP A 126 -15.94 -4.47 4.64
C TRP A 126 -16.01 -5.92 4.14
N ASP A 127 -16.56 -6.80 4.96
CA ASP A 127 -16.72 -8.24 4.64
C ASP A 127 -17.57 -8.51 3.39
N TRP A 128 -18.29 -7.48 2.92
CA TRP A 128 -19.09 -7.52 1.70
C TRP A 128 -18.27 -7.37 0.41
N ILE A 129 -16.99 -7.01 0.49
CA ILE A 129 -16.07 -6.89 -0.64
C ILE A 129 -15.36 -8.23 -0.80
N ALA A 130 -15.57 -8.90 -1.95
CA ALA A 130 -14.97 -10.21 -2.19
C ALA A 130 -13.46 -10.10 -2.47
N ASP A 131 -13.06 -9.15 -3.34
CA ASP A 131 -11.66 -8.98 -3.72
C ASP A 131 -11.37 -7.56 -4.22
N TRP A 132 -10.08 -7.23 -4.36
CA TRP A 132 -9.62 -5.95 -4.86
C TRP A 132 -8.41 -6.10 -5.79
N ILE A 133 -8.59 -5.79 -7.06
CA ILE A 133 -7.64 -6.03 -8.13
C ILE A 133 -7.11 -4.72 -8.68
N ASN A 134 -5.80 -4.63 -8.82
CA ASN A 134 -5.14 -3.54 -9.52
C ASN A 134 -5.15 -3.78 -11.04
N LEU A 135 -6.05 -3.11 -11.76
CA LEU A 135 -6.21 -3.25 -13.20
C LEU A 135 -4.97 -2.79 -13.98
N GLN A 136 -4.25 -1.79 -13.47
CA GLN A 136 -3.00 -1.32 -14.08
C GLN A 136 -1.96 -2.45 -14.20
N LEU A 137 -1.92 -3.38 -13.24
CA LEU A 137 -1.01 -4.53 -13.32
C LEU A 137 -1.41 -5.47 -14.46
N ILE A 138 -2.71 -5.75 -14.62
CA ILE A 138 -3.21 -6.57 -15.74
C ILE A 138 -2.88 -5.89 -17.08
N TYR A 139 -3.13 -4.58 -17.19
CA TYR A 139 -2.75 -3.80 -18.36
C TYR A 139 -1.25 -3.94 -18.70
N ASN A 140 -0.40 -3.78 -17.69
CA ASN A 140 1.05 -3.87 -17.89
C ASN A 140 1.50 -5.26 -18.34
N ILE A 141 0.90 -6.33 -17.81
CA ILE A 141 1.22 -7.72 -18.20
C ILE A 141 0.86 -7.96 -19.68
N GLN A 142 -0.25 -7.41 -20.12
CA GLN A 142 -0.78 -7.66 -21.47
C GLN A 142 -0.21 -6.72 -22.54
N THR A 143 0.51 -5.68 -22.15
CA THR A 143 1.09 -4.72 -23.11
C THR A 143 2.60 -4.90 -23.27
N ASP A 144 3.38 -4.26 -22.45
CA ASP A 144 4.85 -4.25 -22.58
C ASP A 144 5.58 -5.10 -21.53
N GLY A 145 4.84 -5.75 -20.65
CA GLY A 145 5.40 -6.52 -19.52
C GLY A 145 6.10 -5.64 -18.49
N ASP A 146 6.14 -4.32 -18.69
CA ASP A 146 6.66 -3.39 -17.69
C ASP A 146 5.69 -3.33 -16.51
N ARG A 147 6.23 -3.36 -15.30
CA ARG A 147 5.45 -3.34 -14.06
C ARG A 147 5.51 -1.98 -13.36
N ASN A 148 6.02 -0.95 -14.04
CA ASN A 148 6.03 0.41 -13.52
C ASN A 148 4.62 1.01 -13.55
N GLN A 149 4.37 1.94 -12.63
CA GLN A 149 3.10 2.68 -12.64
C GLN A 149 2.98 3.49 -13.92
N LYS A 150 1.84 3.40 -14.57
CA LYS A 150 1.47 4.18 -15.76
C LYS A 150 0.25 5.02 -15.46
N ALA A 151 0.23 6.24 -15.99
CA ALA A 151 -0.98 7.06 -15.88
C ALA A 151 -2.14 6.42 -16.67
N LEU A 152 -3.37 6.59 -16.19
CA LEU A 152 -4.57 6.11 -16.88
C LEU A 152 -4.65 6.66 -18.31
N HIS A 153 -4.32 7.93 -18.50
CA HIS A 153 -4.24 8.56 -19.82
C HIS A 153 -3.31 7.81 -20.79
N THR A 154 -2.17 7.32 -20.33
CA THR A 154 -1.23 6.54 -21.16
C THR A 154 -1.87 5.23 -21.66
N ALA A 155 -2.67 4.58 -20.82
CA ALA A 155 -3.39 3.36 -21.23
C ALA A 155 -4.53 3.67 -22.20
N MET A 156 -5.24 4.78 -21.99
CA MET A 156 -6.26 5.26 -22.92
C MET A 156 -5.66 5.58 -24.28
N GLU A 157 -4.55 6.30 -24.33
CA GLU A 157 -3.81 6.59 -25.60
C GLU A 157 -3.38 5.30 -26.30
N HIS A 158 -2.87 4.31 -25.54
CA HIS A 158 -2.44 3.03 -26.10
C HIS A 158 -3.57 2.31 -26.84
N PHE A 159 -4.79 2.35 -26.31
CA PHE A 159 -5.96 1.71 -26.93
C PHE A 159 -6.75 2.64 -27.86
N GLY A 160 -6.32 3.88 -28.05
CA GLY A 160 -7.03 4.87 -28.87
C GLY A 160 -8.36 5.30 -28.26
N ILE A 161 -8.49 5.23 -26.94
CA ILE A 161 -9.69 5.65 -26.20
C ILE A 161 -9.68 7.16 -26.06
N GLU A 162 -10.71 7.82 -26.60
CA GLU A 162 -10.87 9.27 -26.44
C GLU A 162 -11.35 9.62 -25.03
N GLN A 163 -10.70 10.61 -24.41
CA GLN A 163 -11.10 11.08 -23.09
C GLN A 163 -12.35 11.96 -23.20
N THR A 164 -13.49 11.40 -22.85
CA THR A 164 -14.79 12.11 -22.92
C THR A 164 -15.22 12.68 -21.59
N ARG A 165 -14.56 12.32 -20.48
CA ARG A 165 -14.87 12.77 -19.12
C ARG A 165 -13.73 13.56 -18.51
N VAL A 166 -14.07 14.40 -17.55
CA VAL A 166 -13.09 15.24 -16.84
C VAL A 166 -12.17 14.35 -16.03
N ALA A 167 -10.85 14.53 -16.17
CA ALA A 167 -9.85 13.86 -15.36
C ALA A 167 -9.89 14.41 -13.92
N HIS A 168 -9.53 13.56 -12.95
CA HIS A 168 -9.57 13.89 -11.53
C HIS A 168 -10.98 14.22 -11.00
N ASP A 169 -11.97 13.59 -11.60
CA ASP A 169 -13.30 13.38 -11.06
C ASP A 169 -13.49 11.87 -10.89
N ALA A 170 -13.78 11.44 -9.69
CA ALA A 170 -13.74 10.00 -9.36
C ALA A 170 -14.62 9.15 -10.31
N LEU A 171 -15.83 9.63 -10.68
CA LEU A 171 -16.65 8.91 -11.65
C LEU A 171 -16.03 8.94 -13.05
N GLY A 172 -15.45 10.07 -13.44
CA GLY A 172 -14.76 10.21 -14.74
C GLY A 172 -13.62 9.21 -14.89
N ASP A 173 -12.77 9.11 -13.86
CA ASP A 173 -11.61 8.23 -13.86
C ASP A 173 -12.00 6.75 -13.70
N ALA A 174 -13.03 6.42 -12.89
CA ALA A 174 -13.62 5.08 -12.84
C ALA A 174 -14.21 4.65 -14.20
N TYR A 175 -14.92 5.54 -14.89
CA TYR A 175 -15.47 5.26 -16.22
C TYR A 175 -14.37 5.01 -17.27
N ASN A 176 -13.34 5.88 -17.30
CA ASN A 176 -12.21 5.74 -18.20
C ASN A 176 -11.43 4.44 -17.91
N THR A 177 -11.26 4.09 -16.64
CA THR A 177 -10.66 2.80 -16.22
C THR A 177 -11.51 1.61 -16.71
N GLY A 178 -12.84 1.72 -16.65
CA GLY A 178 -13.77 0.73 -17.20
C GLY A 178 -13.65 0.59 -18.73
N LEU A 179 -13.46 1.69 -19.45
CA LEU A 179 -13.16 1.64 -20.89
C LEU A 179 -11.85 0.91 -21.19
N VAL A 180 -10.78 1.19 -20.41
CA VAL A 180 -9.52 0.44 -20.54
C VAL A 180 -9.76 -1.05 -20.26
N CYS A 181 -10.55 -1.38 -19.23
CA CYS A 181 -10.86 -2.77 -18.88
C CYS A 181 -11.50 -3.54 -20.04
N SER A 182 -12.40 -2.92 -20.81
CA SER A 182 -13.05 -3.56 -21.96
C SER A 182 -12.10 -3.91 -23.11
N HIS A 183 -10.86 -3.41 -23.10
CA HIS A 183 -9.82 -3.73 -24.09
C HIS A 183 -8.83 -4.80 -23.57
N LEU A 184 -9.01 -5.30 -22.34
CA LEU A 184 -8.13 -6.28 -21.71
C LEU A 184 -8.76 -7.68 -21.75
N ASP A 185 -7.93 -8.71 -21.93
CA ASP A 185 -8.34 -10.09 -21.66
C ASP A 185 -8.34 -10.33 -20.14
N MET A 186 -9.49 -10.10 -19.52
CA MET A 186 -9.63 -10.22 -18.06
C MET A 186 -9.49 -11.65 -17.58
N VAL A 187 -9.85 -12.66 -18.39
CA VAL A 187 -9.72 -14.07 -18.00
C VAL A 187 -8.24 -14.44 -17.85
N THR A 188 -7.45 -14.17 -18.87
CA THR A 188 -5.99 -14.39 -18.83
C THR A 188 -5.33 -13.48 -17.79
N GLY A 189 -5.74 -12.21 -17.70
CA GLY A 189 -5.18 -11.23 -16.77
C GLY A 189 -5.37 -11.65 -15.31
N LEU A 190 -6.54 -12.11 -14.93
CA LEU A 190 -6.84 -12.62 -13.58
C LEU A 190 -6.07 -13.90 -13.26
N ALA A 191 -5.98 -14.84 -14.21
CA ALA A 191 -5.21 -16.07 -14.02
C ALA A 191 -3.71 -15.79 -13.75
N GLN A 192 -3.15 -14.72 -14.30
CA GLN A 192 -1.75 -14.32 -14.13
C GLN A 192 -1.52 -13.32 -12.97
N TYR A 193 -2.60 -12.81 -12.38
CA TYR A 193 -2.53 -11.68 -11.45
C TYR A 193 -1.76 -12.01 -10.18
N GLU A 194 -2.01 -13.16 -9.56
CA GLU A 194 -1.35 -13.56 -8.31
C GLU A 194 0.16 -13.70 -8.48
N GLU A 195 0.60 -14.36 -9.56
CA GLU A 195 2.02 -14.49 -9.87
C GLU A 195 2.65 -13.11 -10.15
N ALA A 196 1.95 -12.24 -10.88
CA ALA A 196 2.42 -10.89 -11.13
C ALA A 196 2.50 -10.04 -9.84
N MET A 197 1.54 -10.19 -8.93
CA MET A 197 1.55 -9.57 -7.61
C MET A 197 2.72 -10.07 -6.76
N HIS A 198 2.95 -11.38 -6.76
CA HIS A 198 4.11 -11.98 -6.10
C HIS A 198 5.41 -11.39 -6.64
N GLN A 199 5.59 -11.36 -7.95
CA GLN A 199 6.73 -10.77 -8.62
C GLN A 199 6.92 -9.28 -8.29
N LEU A 200 5.82 -8.52 -8.16
CA LEU A 200 5.86 -7.10 -7.79
C LEU A 200 6.31 -6.90 -6.33
N SER A 201 5.92 -7.80 -5.44
CA SER A 201 6.31 -7.77 -4.03
C SER A 201 7.82 -7.98 -3.84
N LEU A 202 8.47 -8.64 -4.79
CA LEU A 202 9.92 -8.91 -4.79
C LEU A 202 10.75 -7.72 -5.26
N ARG A 203 10.15 -6.69 -5.88
CA ARG A 203 10.89 -5.55 -6.42
C ARG A 203 11.38 -4.58 -5.35
N PRO A 204 12.58 -4.02 -5.51
CA PRO A 204 13.01 -2.86 -4.73
C PRO A 204 12.10 -1.65 -5.05
N LYS A 205 11.77 -0.89 -4.02
CA LYS A 205 10.96 0.33 -4.17
C LYS A 205 11.78 1.43 -4.84
N LYS A 206 11.15 2.22 -5.72
CA LYS A 206 11.75 3.45 -6.28
C LYS A 206 12.17 4.40 -5.16
N ASN A 207 13.31 5.05 -5.34
CA ASN A 207 13.77 6.13 -4.49
C ASN A 207 12.83 7.35 -4.61
N ALA A 208 12.87 8.25 -3.62
CA ALA A 208 12.03 9.45 -3.58
C ALA A 208 12.29 10.43 -4.76
N ASP A 209 13.42 10.30 -5.47
CA ASP A 209 13.81 11.07 -6.64
C ASP A 209 13.38 10.45 -7.98
N GLY A 210 12.65 9.31 -7.93
CA GLY A 210 12.15 8.61 -9.11
C GLY A 210 13.20 7.74 -9.83
N SER A 211 14.47 7.73 -9.37
CA SER A 211 15.48 6.80 -9.86
C SER A 211 15.06 5.36 -9.47
N GLN A 212 15.24 4.42 -10.40
CA GLN A 212 15.12 3.01 -10.08
C GLN A 212 16.25 2.67 -9.11
N ASP A 213 15.91 2.15 -7.95
CA ASP A 213 16.87 1.43 -7.15
C ASP A 213 17.18 0.14 -7.94
N GLU A 214 18.23 0.17 -8.74
CA GLU A 214 18.76 -0.99 -9.46
C GLU A 214 19.38 -1.99 -8.47
N GLY A 215 18.92 -1.95 -7.22
CA GLY A 215 19.32 -2.91 -6.21
C GLY A 215 19.12 -4.34 -6.73
N PRO A 216 19.97 -5.27 -6.31
CA PRO A 216 19.90 -6.65 -6.77
C PRO A 216 18.54 -7.25 -6.50
N ALA A 217 18.06 -8.09 -7.42
CA ALA A 217 16.82 -8.82 -7.25
C ALA A 217 16.89 -9.69 -5.97
N PRO A 218 15.81 -9.77 -5.18
CA PRO A 218 15.79 -10.68 -4.04
C PRO A 218 15.89 -12.13 -4.50
N LEU A 219 16.68 -12.92 -3.77
CA LEU A 219 16.83 -14.36 -4.01
C LEU A 219 15.65 -15.15 -3.42
N GLU A 220 15.09 -14.67 -2.30
CA GLU A 220 14.00 -15.32 -1.59
C GLU A 220 13.12 -14.29 -0.89
N HIS A 221 11.82 -14.57 -0.86
CA HIS A 221 10.85 -13.86 -0.05
C HIS A 221 9.95 -14.86 0.68
N THR A 222 9.95 -14.81 2.01
CA THR A 222 9.14 -15.72 2.85
C THR A 222 8.30 -14.90 3.83
N ALA A 223 7.01 -15.22 3.93
CA ALA A 223 6.10 -14.64 4.91
C ALA A 223 5.87 -15.63 6.08
N PHE A 224 5.93 -15.11 7.29
CA PHE A 224 5.64 -15.82 8.54
C PHE A 224 4.50 -15.08 9.23
N SER A 225 3.45 -15.78 9.65
CA SER A 225 2.23 -15.18 10.21
C SER A 225 1.80 -15.84 11.51
N GLY A 226 0.81 -15.24 12.19
CA GLY A 226 0.18 -15.81 13.38
C GLY A 226 0.89 -15.48 14.70
N TYR A 227 1.76 -14.47 14.76
CA TYR A 227 2.42 -14.07 16.00
C TYR A 227 1.57 -13.08 16.80
N ASN A 228 1.40 -13.33 18.09
CA ASN A 228 0.69 -12.41 18.99
C ASN A 228 1.55 -11.19 19.37
N ASP A 229 2.86 -11.37 19.52
CA ASP A 229 3.81 -10.28 19.82
C ASP A 229 5.00 -10.30 18.85
N ARG A 230 5.56 -9.13 18.57
CA ARG A 230 6.79 -9.00 17.75
C ARG A 230 8.00 -9.69 18.37
N LYS A 231 8.01 -9.91 19.69
CA LYS A 231 9.07 -10.65 20.36
C LYS A 231 9.07 -12.12 19.94
N ASP A 232 7.90 -12.67 19.68
CA ASP A 232 7.74 -14.08 19.29
C ASP A 232 8.38 -14.31 17.91
N ILE A 233 8.35 -13.31 17.02
CA ILE A 233 9.00 -13.36 15.70
C ILE A 233 10.52 -13.57 15.84
N PHE A 234 11.17 -12.88 16.77
CA PHE A 234 12.61 -13.03 17.00
C PHE A 234 12.96 -14.30 17.79
N ALA A 235 12.00 -14.86 18.50
CA ALA A 235 12.14 -16.13 19.20
C ALA A 235 11.95 -17.34 18.26
N ASP A 236 11.25 -17.13 17.14
CA ASP A 236 11.02 -18.18 16.15
C ASP A 236 12.29 -18.46 15.35
N THR A 237 12.83 -19.66 15.55
CA THR A 237 14.03 -20.12 14.88
C THR A 237 13.86 -20.21 13.36
N SER A 238 12.65 -20.47 12.86
CA SER A 238 12.36 -20.53 11.41
C SER A 238 12.56 -19.18 10.72
N VAL A 239 12.32 -18.07 11.42
CA VAL A 239 12.58 -16.73 10.91
C VAL A 239 14.07 -16.41 10.89
N ALA A 240 14.79 -16.82 11.94
CA ALA A 240 16.22 -16.54 12.11
C ALA A 240 17.14 -17.54 11.37
N GLN A 241 16.70 -18.78 11.21
CA GLN A 241 17.45 -19.78 10.46
C GLN A 241 17.24 -19.57 8.95
N VAL A 242 18.29 -19.10 8.30
CA VAL A 242 18.32 -18.84 6.87
C VAL A 242 19.22 -19.85 6.21
N MET A 243 18.70 -20.57 5.24
CA MET A 243 19.48 -21.49 4.43
C MET A 243 20.12 -20.73 3.27
N CYS A 244 21.30 -21.15 2.86
CA CYS A 244 21.95 -20.59 1.67
C CYS A 244 21.13 -20.91 0.43
N PRO A 245 20.70 -19.90 -0.34
CA PRO A 245 19.91 -20.13 -1.57
C PRO A 245 20.65 -21.00 -2.60
N ASN A 246 22.01 -21.01 -2.55
CA ASN A 246 22.81 -21.69 -3.56
C ASN A 246 23.17 -23.14 -3.18
N CYS A 247 23.39 -23.44 -1.88
CA CYS A 247 23.83 -24.78 -1.44
C CYS A 247 22.96 -25.41 -0.34
N GLY A 248 21.95 -24.74 0.14
CA GLY A 248 21.06 -25.25 1.19
C GLY A 248 21.68 -25.39 2.58
N LYS A 249 22.92 -24.97 2.80
CA LYS A 249 23.57 -24.99 4.13
C LYS A 249 23.03 -23.84 5.00
N LEU A 250 22.97 -24.08 6.31
CA LEU A 250 22.57 -23.03 7.26
C LEU A 250 23.59 -21.89 7.25
N LEU A 251 23.11 -20.67 7.04
CA LEU A 251 23.93 -19.46 7.05
C LEU A 251 24.28 -19.03 8.47
N LYS A 252 25.48 -18.48 8.64
CA LYS A 252 25.91 -17.86 9.89
C LYS A 252 25.29 -16.48 10.01
N CYS A 253 24.41 -16.29 11.00
CA CYS A 253 23.69 -15.05 11.25
C CYS A 253 24.61 -13.96 11.84
N GLY A 254 24.50 -12.75 11.30
CA GLY A 254 25.08 -11.55 11.89
C GLY A 254 24.14 -10.90 12.92
N ARG A 255 24.50 -9.68 13.33
CA ARG A 255 23.67 -8.90 14.27
C ARG A 255 22.48 -8.27 13.58
N TRP A 256 21.29 -8.39 14.15
CA TRP A 256 20.10 -7.66 13.69
C TRP A 256 20.20 -6.15 14.01
N VAL A 257 20.01 -5.33 12.99
CA VAL A 257 20.03 -3.86 13.06
C VAL A 257 18.63 -3.32 12.75
N ASN A 258 18.08 -2.55 13.68
CA ASN A 258 16.80 -1.88 13.50
C ASN A 258 16.95 -0.69 12.53
N GLN A 259 16.10 -0.64 11.50
CA GLN A 259 16.08 0.37 10.45
C GLN A 259 15.00 1.46 10.65
N GLY A 260 14.21 1.36 11.73
CA GLY A 260 12.96 2.12 11.85
C GLY A 260 11.77 1.44 11.13
N ASP A 261 10.56 1.96 11.32
CA ASP A 261 9.33 1.49 10.67
C ASP A 261 9.14 -0.03 10.68
N ARG A 262 9.46 -0.67 11.81
CA ARG A 262 9.32 -2.13 11.96
C ARG A 262 10.17 -2.93 10.96
N ARG A 263 11.27 -2.35 10.49
CA ARG A 263 12.22 -2.98 9.57
C ARG A 263 13.53 -3.28 10.27
N TYR A 264 14.08 -4.45 9.97
CA TYR A 264 15.36 -4.92 10.50
C TYR A 264 16.19 -5.50 9.36
N MET A 265 17.50 -5.47 9.52
CA MET A 265 18.43 -6.13 8.60
C MET A 265 19.52 -6.86 9.37
N SER A 266 20.04 -7.94 8.79
CA SER A 266 21.23 -8.66 9.26
C SER A 266 22.04 -9.14 8.07
N LEU A 267 23.35 -9.22 8.25
CA LEU A 267 24.24 -9.80 7.25
C LEU A 267 24.53 -11.24 7.64
N TYR A 268 24.21 -12.16 6.74
CA TYR A 268 24.47 -13.59 6.89
C TYR A 268 25.64 -13.99 6.00
N SER A 269 26.33 -15.09 6.35
CA SER A 269 27.46 -15.57 5.55
C SER A 269 27.39 -17.07 5.31
N CYS A 270 27.71 -17.46 4.09
CA CYS A 270 28.03 -18.82 3.66
C CYS A 270 29.52 -18.93 3.42
N GLU A 271 30.13 -20.02 3.82
CA GLU A 271 31.57 -20.23 3.60
C GLU A 271 31.94 -20.41 2.12
N GLU A 272 30.98 -20.92 1.32
CA GLU A 272 31.17 -21.21 -0.11
C GLU A 272 30.61 -20.12 -1.04
N HIS A 273 29.54 -19.43 -0.59
CA HIS A 273 28.76 -18.53 -1.48
C HIS A 273 28.74 -17.07 -0.99
N GLY A 274 29.63 -16.72 -0.05
CA GLY A 274 29.80 -15.32 0.37
C GLY A 274 28.69 -14.84 1.31
N LYS A 275 28.21 -13.62 1.12
CA LYS A 275 27.33 -12.95 2.08
C LYS A 275 25.95 -12.64 1.50
N PHE A 276 24.98 -12.62 2.40
CA PHE A 276 23.57 -12.36 2.08
C PHE A 276 23.01 -11.31 3.03
N LEU A 277 22.38 -10.28 2.49
CA LEU A 277 21.64 -9.31 3.30
C LEU A 277 20.22 -9.81 3.51
N VAL A 278 19.87 -10.10 4.74
CA VAL A 278 18.52 -10.52 5.13
C VAL A 278 17.78 -9.33 5.72
N ARG A 279 16.63 -9.01 5.16
CA ARG A 279 15.74 -7.96 5.67
C ARG A 279 14.48 -8.58 6.25
N LEU A 280 14.01 -8.05 7.39
CA LEU A 280 12.72 -8.37 7.98
C LEU A 280 11.86 -7.10 8.03
N LYS A 281 10.62 -7.21 7.58
CA LYS A 281 9.60 -6.18 7.72
C LYS A 281 8.40 -6.76 8.44
N PHE A 282 7.97 -6.10 9.53
CA PHE A 282 6.82 -6.53 10.31
C PHE A 282 5.60 -5.69 9.95
N ARG A 283 4.45 -6.35 9.81
CA ARG A 283 3.14 -5.71 9.69
C ARG A 283 2.14 -6.38 10.63
N LYS A 284 1.12 -5.66 11.04
CA LYS A 284 -0.06 -6.26 11.65
C LYS A 284 -0.98 -6.77 10.55
N ALA A 285 -1.52 -7.95 10.71
CA ALA A 285 -2.60 -8.50 9.91
C ALA A 285 -3.96 -8.02 10.44
N GLU A 286 -5.03 -8.31 9.73
CA GLU A 286 -6.39 -7.89 10.07
C GLU A 286 -6.89 -8.51 11.38
N ASP A 287 -6.49 -9.74 11.67
CA ASP A 287 -6.74 -10.47 12.91
C ASP A 287 -5.89 -9.99 14.11
N GLU A 288 -5.28 -8.80 14.00
CA GLU A 288 -4.37 -8.21 14.98
C GLU A 288 -3.05 -9.00 15.20
N THR A 289 -2.84 -10.12 14.55
CA THR A 289 -1.59 -10.86 14.62
C THR A 289 -0.47 -10.14 13.86
N TRP A 290 0.78 -10.54 14.14
CA TRP A 290 1.93 -9.99 13.43
C TRP A 290 2.35 -10.92 12.32
N VAL A 291 2.73 -10.30 11.20
CA VAL A 291 3.35 -10.97 10.04
C VAL A 291 4.76 -10.43 9.87
N ALA A 292 5.72 -11.33 9.68
CA ALA A 292 7.09 -11.01 9.32
C ALA A 292 7.35 -11.40 7.87
N ASN A 293 7.77 -10.46 7.06
CA ASN A 293 8.26 -10.73 5.71
C ASN A 293 9.79 -10.75 5.74
N ARG A 294 10.39 -11.89 5.42
CA ARG A 294 11.84 -12.07 5.28
C ARG A 294 12.20 -12.01 3.80
N ILE A 295 13.18 -11.18 3.47
CA ILE A 295 13.70 -11.03 2.10
C ILE A 295 15.20 -11.22 2.15
N ILE A 296 15.73 -12.05 1.25
CA ILE A 296 17.16 -12.38 1.15
C ILE A 296 17.70 -11.83 -0.15
N TYR A 297 18.82 -11.12 -0.05
CA TYR A 297 19.58 -10.60 -1.19
C TYR A 297 21.00 -11.15 -1.18
N GLU A 298 21.58 -11.39 -2.35
CA GLU A 298 23.03 -11.49 -2.43
C GLU A 298 23.64 -10.15 -2.06
N ALA A 299 24.57 -10.14 -1.10
CA ALA A 299 25.10 -8.88 -0.59
C ALA A 299 26.27 -8.41 -1.46
N ASP A 300 26.10 -7.27 -2.10
CA ASP A 300 27.19 -6.54 -2.75
C ASP A 300 28.01 -5.72 -1.76
N SER A 301 29.10 -5.11 -2.24
CA SER A 301 30.00 -4.30 -1.42
C SER A 301 29.33 -3.08 -0.80
N GLU A 302 28.34 -2.49 -1.46
CA GLU A 302 27.61 -1.32 -0.97
C GLU A 302 26.66 -1.71 0.17
N MET A 303 25.93 -2.81 0.03
CA MET A 303 25.08 -3.37 1.08
C MET A 303 25.89 -3.76 2.32
N GLU A 304 27.07 -4.37 2.14
CA GLU A 304 27.96 -4.68 3.25
C GLU A 304 28.44 -3.42 3.97
N ALA A 305 28.86 -2.40 3.21
CA ALA A 305 29.29 -1.13 3.77
C ALA A 305 28.16 -0.44 4.53
N TYR A 306 26.96 -0.42 3.96
CA TYR A 306 25.77 0.14 4.60
C TYR A 306 25.42 -0.60 5.90
N TYR A 307 25.40 -1.93 5.87
CA TYR A 307 25.16 -2.74 7.08
C TYR A 307 26.23 -2.47 8.15
N LYS A 308 27.50 -2.43 7.78
CA LYS A 308 28.63 -2.16 8.67
C LYS A 308 28.49 -0.78 9.33
N ALA A 309 28.16 0.26 8.56
CA ALA A 309 27.95 1.61 9.07
C ALA A 309 26.81 1.66 10.09
N LYS A 310 25.69 0.99 9.80
CA LYS A 310 24.52 0.96 10.69
C LYS A 310 24.73 0.06 11.92
N SER A 311 25.43 -1.05 11.79
CA SER A 311 25.71 -1.99 12.90
C SER A 311 26.70 -1.43 13.91
N THR A 312 27.60 -0.54 13.48
CA THR A 312 28.61 0.10 14.36
C THR A 312 28.10 1.38 15.02
N GLN A 313 26.99 1.98 14.55
CA GLN A 313 26.40 3.13 15.23
C GLN A 313 25.99 2.74 16.65
N ARG A 314 26.75 3.21 17.66
CA ARG A 314 26.32 3.14 19.05
C ARG A 314 25.01 3.89 19.20
N ARG A 315 23.98 3.25 19.74
CA ARG A 315 22.78 3.96 20.22
C ARG A 315 23.30 5.07 21.12
N ARG A 316 23.21 6.34 20.69
CA ARG A 316 23.29 7.47 21.60
C ARG A 316 22.13 7.28 22.55
N HIS A 317 22.40 6.78 23.76
CA HIS A 317 21.45 6.86 24.85
C HIS A 317 21.00 8.32 24.92
N ARG A 318 19.72 8.56 24.76
CA ARG A 318 19.10 9.77 25.26
C ARG A 318 19.36 9.74 26.76
N GLY A 319 20.44 10.40 27.18
CA GLY A 319 20.78 10.58 28.58
C GLY A 319 19.59 11.23 29.25
N GLY A 320 19.08 10.56 30.26
CA GLY A 320 18.06 11.09 31.12
C GLY A 320 18.53 12.45 31.63
N ARG A 321 17.66 13.44 31.59
CA ARG A 321 17.77 14.66 32.35
C ARG A 321 17.89 14.25 33.82
N SER A 322 19.12 14.21 34.31
CA SER A 322 19.43 14.19 35.73
C SER A 322 18.78 15.41 36.37
N GLY A 323 17.76 15.17 37.17
CA GLY A 323 17.14 16.18 37.98
C GLY A 323 18.18 16.78 38.92
N LYS A 324 18.50 18.05 38.75
CA LYS A 324 19.18 18.83 39.78
C LYS A 324 18.25 18.90 41.02
N ARG A 325 18.55 18.07 42.01
CA ARG A 325 18.08 18.28 43.37
C ARG A 325 18.58 19.68 43.81
N ARG A 326 17.67 20.62 43.99
CA ARG A 326 17.91 21.80 44.78
C ARG A 326 17.94 21.35 46.24
N THR A 327 19.10 21.34 46.84
CA THR A 327 19.27 21.35 48.29
C THR A 327 18.84 22.71 48.79
N ALA A 328 17.79 22.76 49.59
CA ALA A 328 17.52 23.88 50.48
C ALA A 328 18.56 23.82 51.62
N ALA A 329 19.34 24.85 51.74
CA ALA A 329 20.10 25.16 52.95
C ALA A 329 19.61 26.49 53.51
N GLU A 330 19.23 26.37 54.73
CA GLU A 330 18.93 27.37 55.75
C GLU A 330 19.61 28.74 55.57
N LYS A 331 18.83 29.81 55.63
CA LYS A 331 18.81 30.77 56.73
C LYS A 331 17.62 31.70 56.56
#